data_ebac9a5771c68dcda84a6ff96c03e21f
#
_entry.id   ebac9a5771c68dcda84a6ff96c03e21f
#
_cell.length_a   1.000
_cell.length_b   1.000
_cell.length_c   1.000
_cell.angle_alpha   90.00
_cell.angle_beta   90.00
_cell.angle_gamma   90.00
#
_symmetry.space_group_name_H-M   'P 1'
#
loop_
_entity.id
_entity.type
_entity.pdbx_description
1 polymer ?
#
loop_
_entity_poly.entity_id
_entity_poly.type
_entity_poly.pdbx_seq_one_letter_code
_entity_poly.pdbx_strand_id
1 'polypeptide(L)'
;GNKMRHQSIAIGYEAALHAYEIGFIGIGYQVGSGLGGYSTIIGYQAGRTLGDDYAIAIGYQAGYNGAGESAVWIGQGAGHSSTGSTKSIGIGKNAGKSSSGTECIYIGESAGLSNSASNLLFIGNGSPAASDTLIKGDMDSKRVAIGVADVTLSDTLFVGINAANDTGLVVKGAASQVSNLTNWTNSSDGIVASVDKNGIISGHGIYATGNGIQIANTTPSGTTNKLYNNAGTLYFNGSQIASAGASAEASYASGQAIAN
;
A
#
# COMPACT_ATOMS: atom_id res chain seq x y z
N GLY A 1 5.98 44.37 23.52
CA GLY A 1 7.02 43.47 23.95
C GLY A 1 6.50 42.06 24.03
N ASN A 2 7.16 41.13 23.35
CA ASN A 2 6.84 39.71 23.41
C ASN A 2 6.97 39.20 24.85
N LYS A 3 5.87 38.75 25.43
CA LYS A 3 5.89 38.08 26.73
C LYS A 3 6.07 36.58 26.47
N MET A 4 7.31 36.18 26.15
CA MET A 4 7.63 34.73 26.17
C MET A 4 7.47 34.19 27.57
N ARG A 5 6.74 33.11 27.72
CA ARG A 5 6.64 32.33 28.97
C ARG A 5 7.84 31.40 29.13
N HIS A 6 8.01 30.82 30.30
CA HIS A 6 9.15 29.99 30.62
C HIS A 6 9.37 28.83 29.64
N GLN A 7 10.65 28.48 29.40
CA GLN A 7 11.08 27.33 28.57
C GLN A 7 10.81 27.46 27.06
N SER A 8 10.81 28.71 26.52
CA SER A 8 10.62 28.93 25.10
C SER A 8 11.84 29.55 24.44
N ILE A 9 12.09 29.22 23.18
CA ILE A 9 13.18 29.74 22.34
C ILE A 9 12.55 30.43 21.13
N ALA A 10 12.88 31.70 20.87
CA ALA A 10 12.50 32.39 19.68
C ALA A 10 13.70 33.14 19.06
N ILE A 11 14.06 32.77 17.83
CA ILE A 11 15.20 33.32 17.10
C ILE A 11 14.75 33.80 15.73
N GLY A 12 14.85 35.11 15.47
CA GLY A 12 14.52 35.71 14.18
C GLY A 12 13.55 36.88 14.27
N TYR A 13 13.31 37.52 13.10
CA TYR A 13 12.41 38.67 13.01
C TYR A 13 10.96 38.25 13.22
N GLU A 14 10.27 38.87 14.15
CA GLU A 14 8.90 38.55 14.54
C GLU A 14 8.68 37.03 14.86
N ALA A 15 9.75 36.35 15.31
CA ALA A 15 9.61 34.99 15.80
C ALA A 15 8.78 34.99 17.10
N ALA A 16 7.81 34.08 17.20
CA ALA A 16 6.89 33.96 18.34
C ALA A 16 6.12 35.26 18.69
N LEU A 17 5.83 36.07 17.68
CA LEU A 17 4.98 37.24 17.87
C LEU A 17 3.56 36.74 18.23
N HIS A 18 3.09 37.07 19.46
CA HIS A 18 1.84 36.55 20.04
C HIS A 18 1.83 35.08 20.49
N ALA A 19 3.00 34.42 20.63
CA ALA A 19 3.05 33.13 21.31
C ALA A 19 2.95 33.35 22.84
N TYR A 20 1.89 32.84 23.44
CA TYR A 20 1.63 33.02 24.88
C TYR A 20 1.91 31.74 25.70
N GLU A 21 2.30 30.65 25.08
CA GLU A 21 2.35 29.33 25.67
C GLU A 21 3.78 28.87 26.08
N ILE A 22 3.86 27.80 26.86
CA ILE A 22 5.09 27.22 27.41
C ILE A 22 5.68 26.18 26.44
N GLY A 23 7.01 26.06 26.39
CA GLY A 23 7.69 24.96 25.68
C GLY A 23 7.79 25.14 24.16
N PHE A 24 7.71 26.37 23.65
CA PHE A 24 7.78 26.67 22.24
C PHE A 24 9.23 26.83 21.75
N ILE A 25 9.54 26.31 20.58
CA ILE A 25 10.78 26.57 19.83
C ILE A 25 10.41 27.16 18.47
N GLY A 26 10.77 28.42 18.21
CA GLY A 26 10.56 29.12 16.96
C GLY A 26 11.84 29.70 16.38
N ILE A 27 12.26 29.29 15.21
CA ILE A 27 13.47 29.77 14.53
C ILE A 27 13.15 30.19 13.10
N GLY A 28 13.28 31.48 12.77
CA GLY A 28 13.07 32.00 11.42
C GLY A 28 12.33 33.32 11.38
N TYR A 29 11.89 33.72 10.19
CA TYR A 29 11.15 34.96 9.94
C TYR A 29 9.64 34.71 10.11
N GLN A 30 8.98 35.46 10.97
CA GLN A 30 7.52 35.40 11.24
C GLN A 30 7.02 33.95 11.56
N VAL A 31 7.78 33.21 12.36
CA VAL A 31 7.39 31.87 12.78
C VAL A 31 6.49 31.91 13.99
N GLY A 32 5.53 31.00 14.05
CA GLY A 32 4.75 30.73 15.24
C GLY A 32 3.91 31.92 15.74
N SER A 33 3.23 32.62 14.87
CA SER A 33 2.29 33.68 15.27
C SER A 33 0.95 33.06 15.69
N GLY A 34 0.57 33.18 16.96
CA GLY A 34 -0.73 32.65 17.46
C GLY A 34 -0.74 31.19 17.85
N LEU A 35 0.40 30.61 18.22
CA LEU A 35 0.54 29.18 18.53
C LEU A 35 0.15 28.84 19.95
N GLY A 36 -0.33 27.61 20.09
CA GLY A 36 -0.37 26.83 21.31
C GLY A 36 1.01 26.38 21.80
N GLY A 37 1.09 25.76 22.99
CA GLY A 37 2.33 25.34 23.63
C GLY A 37 2.99 24.10 23.02
N TYR A 38 4.20 23.81 23.47
CA TYR A 38 4.94 22.56 23.18
C TYR A 38 5.17 22.29 21.69
N SER A 39 5.30 23.34 20.86
CA SER A 39 5.47 23.24 19.43
C SER A 39 6.90 23.56 18.98
N THR A 40 7.38 22.91 17.91
CA THR A 40 8.68 23.17 17.28
C THR A 40 8.48 23.66 15.85
N ILE A 41 8.81 24.93 15.60
CA ILE A 41 8.55 25.60 14.34
C ILE A 41 9.83 26.22 13.79
N ILE A 42 10.26 25.82 12.60
CA ILE A 42 11.52 26.28 12.00
C ILE A 42 11.31 26.60 10.51
N GLY A 43 11.62 27.85 10.11
CA GLY A 43 11.57 28.26 8.71
C GLY A 43 11.02 29.67 8.48
N TYR A 44 10.85 30.07 7.22
CA TYR A 44 10.21 31.31 6.86
C TYR A 44 8.70 31.14 6.91
N GLN A 45 8.01 31.90 7.74
CA GLN A 45 6.55 31.84 7.96
C GLN A 45 6.00 30.43 8.28
N ALA A 46 6.86 29.58 8.83
CA ALA A 46 6.40 28.27 9.31
C ALA A 46 5.45 28.46 10.50
N GLY A 47 4.40 27.63 10.57
CA GLY A 47 3.44 27.68 11.65
C GLY A 47 2.74 29.03 11.85
N ARG A 48 2.75 29.92 10.86
CA ARG A 48 2.03 31.17 10.96
C ARG A 48 0.54 30.91 10.99
N THR A 49 -0.16 31.32 12.05
CA THR A 49 -1.57 31.01 12.32
C THR A 49 -1.92 29.54 12.57
N LEU A 50 -0.95 28.73 13.03
CA LEU A 50 -1.26 27.50 13.72
C LEU A 50 -1.82 27.86 15.11
N GLY A 51 -3.08 27.57 15.37
CA GLY A 51 -3.72 27.82 16.67
C GLY A 51 -3.56 26.69 17.68
N ASP A 52 -2.77 25.65 17.37
CA ASP A 52 -2.85 24.36 18.05
C ASP A 52 -1.56 23.97 18.76
N ASP A 53 -1.69 23.14 19.83
CA ASP A 53 -0.61 22.63 20.64
C ASP A 53 0.09 21.42 20.00
N TYR A 54 1.32 21.14 20.45
CA TYR A 54 2.09 19.92 20.10
C TYR A 54 2.42 19.77 18.61
N ALA A 55 2.48 20.85 17.84
CA ALA A 55 2.78 20.81 16.43
C ALA A 55 4.28 20.87 16.12
N ILE A 56 4.69 20.20 15.05
CA ILE A 56 6.02 20.33 14.44
C ILE A 56 5.84 20.87 13.01
N ALA A 57 6.44 22.05 12.69
CA ALA A 57 6.44 22.58 11.34
C ALA A 57 7.84 23.04 10.95
N ILE A 58 8.47 22.35 10.00
CA ILE A 58 9.84 22.63 9.56
C ILE A 58 9.88 22.83 8.04
N GLY A 59 10.22 24.05 7.61
CA GLY A 59 10.34 24.42 6.20
C GLY A 59 9.70 25.76 5.88
N TYR A 60 9.91 26.23 4.64
CA TYR A 60 9.27 27.44 4.12
C TYR A 60 7.75 27.24 4.11
N GLN A 61 7.02 28.06 4.87
CA GLN A 61 5.55 27.97 5.01
C GLN A 61 5.00 26.60 5.38
N ALA A 62 5.77 25.75 6.07
CA ALA A 62 5.26 24.52 6.64
C ALA A 62 4.20 24.84 7.71
N GLY A 63 3.02 24.20 7.65
CA GLY A 63 1.91 24.47 8.55
C GLY A 63 1.33 25.90 8.48
N TYR A 64 1.60 26.65 7.41
CA TYR A 64 1.06 28.01 7.24
C TYR A 64 -0.46 27.95 7.06
N ASN A 65 -1.23 28.72 7.85
CA ASN A 65 -2.70 28.64 7.89
C ASN A 65 -3.23 27.21 8.03
N GLY A 66 -2.43 26.31 8.63
CA GLY A 66 -2.86 24.97 8.94
C GLY A 66 -3.44 24.93 10.35
N ALA A 67 -4.58 24.31 10.56
CA ALA A 67 -5.08 23.92 11.86
C ALA A 67 -4.78 22.43 12.04
N GLY A 68 -4.17 22.05 13.16
CA GLY A 68 -3.91 20.62 13.41
C GLY A 68 -3.16 20.39 14.71
N GLU A 69 -3.89 20.17 15.81
CA GLU A 69 -3.31 19.69 17.05
C GLU A 69 -2.51 18.40 16.80
N SER A 70 -1.30 18.34 17.37
CA SER A 70 -0.42 17.17 17.27
C SER A 70 -0.01 16.79 15.84
N ALA A 71 0.03 17.76 14.92
CA ALA A 71 0.43 17.54 13.52
C ALA A 71 1.94 17.69 13.31
N VAL A 72 2.48 16.96 12.33
CA VAL A 72 3.88 17.05 11.89
C VAL A 72 3.94 17.42 10.42
N TRP A 73 4.49 18.62 10.12
CA TRP A 73 4.65 19.13 8.77
C TRP A 73 6.12 19.42 8.48
N ILE A 74 6.76 18.65 7.61
CA ILE A 74 8.18 18.80 7.26
C ILE A 74 8.33 18.95 5.75
N GLY A 75 8.78 20.10 5.29
CA GLY A 75 8.99 20.42 3.88
C GLY A 75 8.40 21.77 3.48
N GLN A 76 8.78 22.27 2.31
CA GLN A 76 8.22 23.48 1.75
C GLN A 76 6.72 23.35 1.54
N GLY A 77 5.91 24.17 2.19
CA GLY A 77 4.45 24.16 2.04
C GLY A 77 3.76 22.89 2.56
N ALA A 78 4.47 22.03 3.31
CA ALA A 78 3.82 20.88 3.95
C ALA A 78 2.74 21.36 4.91
N GLY A 79 1.54 20.79 4.85
CA GLY A 79 0.40 21.23 5.67
C GLY A 79 -0.08 22.67 5.45
N HIS A 80 0.35 23.34 4.38
CA HIS A 80 -0.10 24.70 4.07
C HIS A 80 -1.61 24.70 3.80
N SER A 81 -2.35 25.54 4.52
CA SER A 81 -3.82 25.63 4.43
C SER A 81 -4.55 24.29 4.72
N SER A 82 -3.94 23.41 5.49
CA SER A 82 -4.61 22.21 5.98
C SER A 82 -5.50 22.53 7.15
N THR A 83 -6.80 22.63 6.93
CA THR A 83 -7.77 22.98 7.97
C THR A 83 -8.38 21.71 8.57
N GLY A 84 -8.14 21.51 9.90
CA GLY A 84 -8.68 20.33 10.61
C GLY A 84 -7.85 19.05 10.51
N SER A 85 -6.66 19.10 9.91
CA SER A 85 -5.78 17.89 9.79
C SER A 85 -5.05 17.59 11.10
N THR A 86 -5.80 17.33 12.17
CA THR A 86 -5.26 16.98 13.48
C THR A 86 -4.57 15.61 13.45
N LYS A 87 -3.52 15.41 14.26
CA LYS A 87 -2.78 14.16 14.40
C LYS A 87 -2.24 13.61 13.06
N SER A 88 -2.06 14.47 12.07
CA SER A 88 -1.59 14.07 10.74
C SER A 88 -0.09 14.32 10.58
N ILE A 89 0.56 13.52 9.73
CA ILE A 89 1.98 13.63 9.38
C ILE A 89 2.10 13.94 7.90
N GLY A 90 2.79 15.01 7.54
CA GLY A 90 3.13 15.34 6.15
C GLY A 90 4.62 15.61 6.01
N ILE A 91 5.31 14.78 5.24
CA ILE A 91 6.75 14.88 4.96
C ILE A 91 6.97 14.96 3.46
N GLY A 92 7.46 16.08 2.99
CA GLY A 92 7.71 16.38 1.59
C GLY A 92 7.17 17.75 1.18
N LYS A 93 7.59 18.23 0.01
CA LYS A 93 7.10 19.51 -0.53
C LYS A 93 5.58 19.41 -0.79
N ASN A 94 4.79 20.33 -0.23
CA ASN A 94 3.32 20.34 -0.32
C ASN A 94 2.61 19.06 0.18
N ALA A 95 3.28 18.21 0.97
CA ALA A 95 2.62 17.05 1.57
C ALA A 95 1.48 17.51 2.50
N GLY A 96 0.28 16.97 2.32
CA GLY A 96 -0.93 17.37 3.07
C GLY A 96 -1.41 18.80 2.83
N LYS A 97 -0.90 19.50 1.80
CA LYS A 97 -1.37 20.88 1.50
C LYS A 97 -2.85 20.88 1.18
N SER A 98 -3.59 21.81 1.78
CA SER A 98 -5.04 21.96 1.62
C SER A 98 -5.85 20.70 2.00
N SER A 99 -5.27 19.80 2.80
CA SER A 99 -6.00 18.65 3.32
C SER A 99 -6.91 19.03 4.49
N SER A 100 -8.00 18.31 4.68
CA SER A 100 -8.89 18.41 5.83
C SER A 100 -9.12 17.08 6.55
N GLY A 101 -8.55 16.00 6.05
CA GLY A 101 -8.58 14.69 6.70
C GLY A 101 -7.72 14.63 7.95
N THR A 102 -8.20 13.96 9.00
CA THR A 102 -7.50 13.75 10.28
C THR A 102 -6.80 12.41 10.31
N GLU A 103 -5.77 12.28 11.18
CA GLU A 103 -5.09 11.00 11.42
C GLU A 103 -4.50 10.38 10.14
N CYS A 104 -4.00 11.23 9.23
CA CYS A 104 -3.43 10.81 7.96
C CYS A 104 -1.89 10.85 7.95
N ILE A 105 -1.28 10.04 7.12
CA ILE A 105 0.17 10.03 6.87
C ILE A 105 0.41 10.30 5.38
N TYR A 106 1.14 11.38 5.07
CA TYR A 106 1.50 11.81 3.73
C TYR A 106 3.01 11.88 3.58
N ILE A 107 3.62 11.04 2.76
CA ILE A 107 5.07 11.00 2.52
C ILE A 107 5.34 11.11 1.02
N GLY A 108 6.00 12.20 0.62
CA GLY A 108 6.35 12.52 -0.76
C GLY A 108 5.86 13.88 -1.22
N GLU A 109 6.31 14.33 -2.40
CA GLU A 109 5.88 15.62 -2.96
C GLU A 109 4.39 15.59 -3.28
N SER A 110 3.64 16.53 -2.73
CA SER A 110 2.18 16.65 -2.92
C SER A 110 1.36 15.44 -2.48
N ALA A 111 1.96 14.50 -1.71
CA ALA A 111 1.22 13.38 -1.14
C ALA A 111 0.06 13.90 -0.28
N GLY A 112 -1.15 13.41 -0.52
CA GLY A 112 -2.35 13.85 0.20
C GLY A 112 -2.82 15.27 -0.13
N LEU A 113 -2.37 15.89 -1.23
CA LEU A 113 -2.82 17.21 -1.66
C LEU A 113 -4.35 17.25 -1.79
N SER A 114 -4.98 18.20 -1.07
CA SER A 114 -6.44 18.38 -1.05
C SER A 114 -7.23 17.14 -0.58
N ASN A 115 -6.62 16.25 0.20
CA ASN A 115 -7.32 15.10 0.76
C ASN A 115 -8.34 15.55 1.83
N SER A 116 -9.56 15.05 1.73
CA SER A 116 -10.64 15.32 2.71
C SER A 116 -11.02 14.10 3.57
N ALA A 117 -10.55 12.90 3.21
CA ALA A 117 -10.83 11.69 3.98
C ALA A 117 -9.80 11.50 5.10
N SER A 118 -10.22 10.90 6.21
CA SER A 118 -9.40 10.62 7.38
C SER A 118 -8.82 9.20 7.38
N ASN A 119 -7.87 8.94 8.29
CA ASN A 119 -7.29 7.61 8.54
C ASN A 119 -6.61 6.99 7.31
N LEU A 120 -5.94 7.82 6.50
CA LEU A 120 -5.31 7.38 5.27
C LEU A 120 -3.79 7.47 5.32
N LEU A 121 -3.14 6.51 4.68
CA LEU A 121 -1.71 6.50 4.38
C LEU A 121 -1.49 6.75 2.88
N PHE A 122 -0.64 7.72 2.54
CA PHE A 122 -0.14 7.94 1.18
C PHE A 122 1.38 8.02 1.19
N ILE A 123 2.02 7.14 0.45
CA ILE A 123 3.47 7.21 0.17
C ILE A 123 3.63 7.26 -1.34
N GLY A 124 4.23 8.34 -1.84
CA GLY A 124 4.39 8.60 -3.27
C GLY A 124 4.28 10.08 -3.59
N ASN A 125 4.29 10.42 -4.85
CA ASN A 125 4.16 11.79 -5.31
C ASN A 125 2.75 12.03 -5.85
N GLY A 126 2.23 13.25 -5.66
CA GLY A 126 0.93 13.65 -6.22
C GLY A 126 -0.25 13.57 -5.25
N SER A 127 -1.44 13.95 -5.75
CA SER A 127 -2.69 13.95 -4.99
C SER A 127 -3.21 12.52 -4.80
N PRO A 128 -4.19 12.31 -3.89
CA PRO A 128 -4.80 11.00 -3.66
C PRO A 128 -5.36 10.30 -4.91
N ALA A 129 -5.72 11.06 -5.93
CA ALA A 129 -6.24 10.55 -7.21
C ALA A 129 -5.14 10.44 -8.30
N ALA A 130 -3.88 10.79 -8.00
CA ALA A 130 -2.82 10.73 -8.99
C ALA A 130 -2.26 9.31 -9.15
N SER A 131 -1.82 9.00 -10.36
CA SER A 131 -1.19 7.71 -10.72
C SER A 131 0.14 7.44 -9.99
N ASP A 132 0.67 8.44 -9.32
CA ASP A 132 2.02 8.43 -8.76
C ASP A 132 2.08 8.02 -7.27
N THR A 133 0.95 7.55 -6.72
CA THR A 133 0.92 7.00 -5.36
C THR A 133 1.49 5.58 -5.36
N LEU A 134 2.61 5.39 -4.68
CA LEU A 134 3.27 4.07 -4.57
C LEU A 134 2.53 3.16 -3.58
N ILE A 135 2.15 3.70 -2.42
CA ILE A 135 1.39 2.98 -1.39
C ILE A 135 0.23 3.84 -0.93
N LYS A 136 -0.97 3.28 -0.97
CA LYS A 136 -2.18 3.86 -0.39
C LYS A 136 -2.73 2.91 0.67
N GLY A 137 -3.06 3.43 1.84
CA GLY A 137 -3.65 2.66 2.94
C GLY A 137 -4.90 3.32 3.48
N ASP A 138 -5.84 2.52 3.90
CA ASP A 138 -7.00 2.89 4.71
C ASP A 138 -6.83 2.20 6.07
N MET A 139 -6.51 3.01 7.09
CA MET A 139 -6.20 2.51 8.42
C MET A 139 -7.42 2.03 9.20
N ASP A 140 -8.61 2.56 8.88
CA ASP A 140 -9.87 2.12 9.49
C ASP A 140 -10.24 0.72 9.03
N SER A 141 -10.24 0.50 7.72
CA SER A 141 -10.58 -0.80 7.13
C SER A 141 -9.41 -1.76 7.06
N LYS A 142 -8.20 -1.33 7.48
CA LYS A 142 -6.94 -2.13 7.49
C LYS A 142 -6.59 -2.67 6.11
N ARG A 143 -6.65 -1.82 5.09
CA ARG A 143 -6.40 -2.17 3.69
C ARG A 143 -5.18 -1.43 3.15
N VAL A 144 -4.44 -2.08 2.28
CA VAL A 144 -3.26 -1.52 1.61
C VAL A 144 -3.30 -1.82 0.12
N ALA A 145 -3.01 -0.82 -0.70
CA ALA A 145 -2.79 -0.96 -2.13
C ALA A 145 -1.37 -0.51 -2.48
N ILE A 146 -0.72 -1.22 -3.38
CA ILE A 146 0.64 -0.93 -3.88
C ILE A 146 0.60 -0.82 -5.39
N GLY A 147 1.16 0.26 -5.95
CA GLY A 147 1.33 0.44 -7.39
C GLY A 147 0.05 0.79 -8.16
N VAL A 148 -0.96 1.37 -7.52
CA VAL A 148 -2.24 1.73 -8.16
C VAL A 148 -2.68 3.15 -7.84
N ALA A 149 -3.21 3.83 -8.84
CA ALA A 149 -3.61 5.24 -8.75
C ALA A 149 -4.94 5.45 -8.02
N ASP A 150 -5.94 4.68 -8.36
CA ASP A 150 -7.30 4.85 -7.83
C ASP A 150 -7.92 3.48 -7.54
N VAL A 151 -8.06 3.20 -6.25
CA VAL A 151 -8.77 2.00 -5.79
C VAL A 151 -9.74 2.37 -4.69
N THR A 152 -10.96 1.96 -4.89
CA THR A 152 -11.83 1.63 -3.78
C THR A 152 -11.22 0.37 -3.16
N LEU A 153 -10.49 0.52 -2.04
CA LEU A 153 -9.86 -0.61 -1.39
C LEU A 153 -10.95 -1.57 -0.89
N SER A 154 -11.26 -2.56 -1.71
CA SER A 154 -12.18 -3.65 -1.34
C SER A 154 -11.45 -4.82 -0.69
N ASP A 155 -10.16 -4.98 -1.00
CA ASP A 155 -9.32 -6.07 -0.54
C ASP A 155 -8.36 -5.62 0.56
N THR A 156 -7.95 -6.53 1.44
CA THR A 156 -7.00 -6.22 2.52
C THR A 156 -5.61 -5.85 1.99
N LEU A 157 -5.14 -6.56 0.95
CA LEU A 157 -3.93 -6.21 0.20
C LEU A 157 -4.24 -6.29 -1.29
N PHE A 158 -4.01 -5.19 -2.00
CA PHE A 158 -4.09 -5.12 -3.46
C PHE A 158 -2.74 -4.74 -4.05
N VAL A 159 -2.23 -5.52 -5.00
CA VAL A 159 -1.03 -5.21 -5.78
C VAL A 159 -1.43 -5.05 -7.23
N GLY A 160 -1.45 -3.82 -7.73
CA GLY A 160 -1.81 -3.48 -9.10
C GLY A 160 -0.58 -3.37 -10.00
N ILE A 161 -0.75 -3.70 -11.27
CA ILE A 161 0.24 -3.50 -12.34
C ILE A 161 -0.25 -2.43 -13.30
N ASN A 162 0.63 -1.53 -13.70
CA ASN A 162 0.29 -0.39 -14.54
C ASN A 162 0.64 -0.58 -16.02
N ALA A 163 1.47 -1.57 -16.34
CA ALA A 163 1.86 -1.88 -17.72
C ALA A 163 1.58 -3.35 -18.06
N ALA A 164 1.20 -3.59 -19.33
CA ALA A 164 0.82 -4.94 -19.81
C ALA A 164 1.96 -5.98 -19.71
N ASN A 165 3.21 -5.52 -19.66
CA ASN A 165 4.39 -6.38 -19.61
C ASN A 165 4.94 -6.57 -18.18
N ASP A 166 4.32 -5.95 -17.17
CA ASP A 166 4.78 -6.05 -15.80
C ASP A 166 4.23 -7.29 -15.11
N THR A 167 5.02 -7.87 -14.22
CA THR A 167 4.57 -8.93 -13.31
C THR A 167 4.07 -8.31 -12.01
N GLY A 168 2.80 -8.53 -11.65
CA GLY A 168 2.19 -7.91 -10.49
C GLY A 168 2.79 -8.35 -9.15
N LEU A 169 3.07 -9.64 -9.00
CA LEU A 169 3.67 -10.18 -7.78
C LEU A 169 4.72 -11.23 -8.15
N VAL A 170 5.95 -11.01 -7.70
CA VAL A 170 7.04 -12.00 -7.78
C VAL A 170 7.35 -12.52 -6.39
N VAL A 171 7.14 -13.82 -6.16
CA VAL A 171 7.57 -14.50 -4.95
C VAL A 171 8.81 -15.31 -5.28
N LYS A 172 9.98 -14.83 -4.81
CA LYS A 172 11.27 -15.47 -5.08
C LYS A 172 11.75 -16.25 -3.86
N GLY A 173 11.99 -17.53 -4.03
CA GLY A 173 12.60 -18.37 -3.00
C GLY A 173 14.08 -18.05 -2.78
N ALA A 174 14.57 -18.30 -1.57
CA ALA A 174 16.00 -18.24 -1.26
C ALA A 174 16.73 -19.45 -1.84
N ALA A 175 18.05 -19.35 -2.02
CA ALA A 175 18.90 -20.52 -2.27
C ALA A 175 18.74 -21.51 -1.11
N SER A 176 18.49 -22.78 -1.43
CA SER A 176 18.25 -23.86 -0.43
C SER A 176 16.96 -23.72 0.39
N GLN A 177 15.94 -23.05 -0.15
CA GLN A 177 14.63 -22.99 0.51
C GLN A 177 14.05 -24.37 0.71
N VAL A 178 13.54 -24.66 1.91
CA VAL A 178 12.92 -25.94 2.27
C VAL A 178 11.40 -25.83 2.47
N SER A 179 10.91 -24.64 2.80
CA SER A 179 9.49 -24.36 3.00
C SER A 179 8.80 -23.92 1.71
N ASN A 180 7.46 -23.87 1.72
CA ASN A 180 6.67 -23.36 0.61
C ASN A 180 6.99 -21.89 0.29
N LEU A 181 6.87 -21.50 -0.97
CA LEU A 181 6.98 -20.09 -1.41
C LEU A 181 5.79 -19.25 -0.94
N THR A 182 4.59 -19.81 -1.03
CA THR A 182 3.37 -19.17 -0.55
C THR A 182 2.43 -20.20 0.07
N ASN A 183 1.72 -19.80 1.12
CA ASN A 183 0.63 -20.55 1.71
C ASN A 183 -0.62 -19.68 1.73
N TRP A 184 -1.75 -20.25 1.35
CA TRP A 184 -3.07 -19.71 1.63
C TRP A 184 -3.65 -20.50 2.78
N THR A 185 -3.99 -19.83 3.88
CA THR A 185 -4.48 -20.48 5.10
C THR A 185 -5.93 -20.07 5.38
N ASN A 186 -6.64 -20.91 6.11
CA ASN A 186 -7.96 -20.60 6.65
C ASN A 186 -7.83 -19.84 7.99
N SER A 187 -8.95 -19.55 8.62
CA SER A 187 -9.01 -18.83 9.91
C SER A 187 -8.38 -19.59 11.11
N SER A 188 -7.99 -20.85 10.92
CA SER A 188 -7.33 -21.69 11.94
C SER A 188 -5.88 -21.99 11.56
N ASP A 189 -5.28 -21.20 10.68
CA ASP A 189 -3.91 -21.34 10.15
C ASP A 189 -3.65 -22.66 9.39
N GLY A 190 -4.69 -23.41 9.07
CA GLY A 190 -4.59 -24.59 8.22
C GLY A 190 -4.33 -24.20 6.76
N ILE A 191 -3.32 -24.79 6.11
CA ILE A 191 -2.99 -24.54 4.70
C ILE A 191 -4.10 -25.10 3.82
N VAL A 192 -4.78 -24.24 3.06
CA VAL A 192 -5.81 -24.63 2.08
C VAL A 192 -5.28 -24.72 0.66
N ALA A 193 -4.23 -23.96 0.35
CA ALA A 193 -3.47 -24.04 -0.89
C ALA A 193 -2.04 -23.54 -0.67
N SER A 194 -1.10 -23.99 -1.48
CA SER A 194 0.30 -23.55 -1.41
C SER A 194 1.00 -23.70 -2.75
N VAL A 195 2.10 -22.92 -2.92
CA VAL A 195 3.13 -23.18 -3.95
C VAL A 195 4.42 -23.55 -3.22
N ASP A 196 4.96 -24.73 -3.48
CA ASP A 196 6.20 -25.17 -2.85
C ASP A 196 7.45 -24.55 -3.51
N LYS A 197 8.62 -24.86 -2.96
CA LYS A 197 9.92 -24.38 -3.47
C LYS A 197 10.23 -24.86 -4.91
N ASN A 198 9.56 -25.87 -5.42
CA ASN A 198 9.72 -26.41 -6.77
C ASN A 198 8.63 -25.90 -7.74
N GLY A 199 7.73 -25.00 -7.27
CA GLY A 199 6.62 -24.48 -8.04
C GLY A 199 5.42 -25.43 -8.12
N ILE A 200 5.35 -26.46 -7.26
CA ILE A 200 4.19 -27.36 -7.22
C ILE A 200 3.06 -26.66 -6.48
N ILE A 201 1.90 -26.57 -7.14
CA ILE A 201 0.67 -26.03 -6.56
C ILE A 201 -0.10 -27.17 -5.89
N SER A 202 -0.34 -27.04 -4.60
CA SER A 202 -1.13 -28.00 -3.81
C SER A 202 -2.34 -27.28 -3.20
N GLY A 203 -3.48 -27.95 -3.12
CA GLY A 203 -4.71 -27.40 -2.55
C GLY A 203 -5.84 -28.44 -2.57
N HIS A 204 -7.03 -28.05 -2.09
CA HIS A 204 -8.22 -28.92 -2.06
C HIS A 204 -8.79 -29.22 -3.45
N GLY A 205 -8.32 -28.56 -4.50
CA GLY A 205 -8.70 -28.78 -5.88
C GLY A 205 -8.35 -27.58 -6.75
N ILE A 206 -8.25 -27.83 -8.07
CA ILE A 206 -8.09 -26.80 -9.08
C ILE A 206 -9.42 -26.74 -9.83
N TYR A 207 -10.16 -25.62 -9.68
CA TYR A 207 -11.39 -25.38 -10.40
C TYR A 207 -11.13 -24.35 -11.52
N ALA A 208 -11.26 -24.79 -12.76
CA ALA A 208 -11.09 -23.93 -13.93
C ALA A 208 -12.46 -23.53 -14.49
N THR A 209 -12.69 -22.22 -14.63
CA THR A 209 -13.85 -21.65 -15.31
C THR A 209 -13.44 -21.08 -16.66
N GLY A 210 -14.32 -21.15 -17.65
CA GLY A 210 -14.05 -20.64 -19.00
C GLY A 210 -13.21 -21.61 -19.84
N ASN A 211 -11.99 -21.25 -20.19
CA ASN A 211 -11.16 -22.02 -21.14
C ASN A 211 -10.54 -23.33 -20.58
N GLY A 212 -10.87 -23.71 -19.34
CA GLY A 212 -10.37 -24.96 -18.75
C GLY A 212 -8.92 -24.89 -18.26
N ILE A 213 -8.34 -26.07 -18.00
CA ILE A 213 -6.93 -26.22 -17.58
C ILE A 213 -6.11 -26.58 -18.82
N GLN A 214 -5.14 -25.74 -19.17
CA GLN A 214 -4.20 -26.01 -20.24
C GLN A 214 -3.04 -26.86 -19.70
N ILE A 215 -2.85 -28.07 -20.29
CA ILE A 215 -1.74 -28.96 -19.98
C ILE A 215 -0.74 -28.88 -21.13
N ALA A 216 0.50 -28.54 -20.81
CA ALA A 216 1.55 -28.41 -21.82
C ALA A 216 1.74 -29.74 -22.60
N ASN A 217 1.95 -29.61 -23.91
CA ASN A 217 2.14 -30.76 -24.81
C ASN A 217 3.58 -31.30 -24.70
N THR A 218 3.88 -31.96 -23.59
CA THR A 218 5.20 -32.58 -23.35
C THR A 218 5.05 -33.89 -22.58
N THR A 219 5.94 -34.83 -22.86
CA THR A 219 6.05 -36.06 -22.06
C THR A 219 7.03 -35.79 -20.91
N PRO A 220 6.63 -35.87 -19.63
CA PRO A 220 7.55 -35.68 -18.51
C PRO A 220 8.55 -36.85 -18.41
N SER A 221 9.74 -36.63 -17.84
CA SER A 221 10.79 -37.61 -17.63
C SER A 221 10.39 -38.83 -16.76
N GLY A 222 9.29 -38.68 -15.99
CA GLY A 222 8.64 -39.76 -15.25
C GLY A 222 7.15 -39.55 -15.27
N THR A 223 6.38 -40.62 -15.47
CA THR A 223 4.93 -40.55 -15.72
C THR A 223 4.07 -40.94 -14.53
N THR A 224 4.68 -41.55 -13.49
CA THR A 224 3.97 -42.03 -12.29
C THR A 224 3.20 -40.91 -11.60
N ASN A 225 1.89 -41.10 -11.39
CA ASN A 225 0.96 -40.15 -10.77
C ASN A 225 0.90 -38.77 -11.46
N LYS A 226 1.22 -38.70 -12.74
CA LYS A 226 1.17 -37.47 -13.52
C LYS A 226 0.06 -37.51 -14.56
N LEU A 227 -0.67 -36.37 -14.66
CA LEU A 227 -1.56 -36.05 -15.77
C LEU A 227 -0.77 -35.17 -16.74
N TYR A 228 -0.65 -35.56 -18.00
CA TYR A 228 0.09 -34.80 -19.00
C TYR A 228 -0.52 -34.97 -20.41
N ASN A 229 -0.19 -34.05 -21.30
CA ASN A 229 -0.57 -34.09 -22.69
C ASN A 229 0.65 -34.43 -23.55
N ASN A 230 0.50 -35.37 -24.46
CA ASN A 230 1.49 -35.70 -25.48
C ASN A 230 0.82 -35.71 -26.85
N ALA A 231 1.21 -34.77 -27.71
CA ALA A 231 0.69 -34.65 -29.09
C ALA A 231 -0.87 -34.60 -29.17
N GLY A 232 -1.52 -33.87 -28.25
CA GLY A 232 -2.98 -33.75 -28.20
C GLY A 232 -3.71 -34.89 -27.48
N THR A 233 -2.98 -35.86 -26.97
CA THR A 233 -3.52 -36.99 -26.23
C THR A 233 -3.25 -36.80 -24.72
N LEU A 234 -4.28 -37.00 -23.90
CA LEU A 234 -4.19 -36.89 -22.45
C LEU A 234 -3.82 -38.24 -21.82
N TYR A 235 -2.81 -38.23 -20.98
CA TYR A 235 -2.30 -39.42 -20.27
C TYR A 235 -2.37 -39.23 -18.76
N PHE A 236 -2.64 -40.30 -18.04
CA PHE A 236 -2.44 -40.39 -16.60
C PHE A 236 -1.61 -41.62 -16.27
N ASN A 237 -0.58 -41.45 -15.47
CA ASN A 237 0.27 -42.55 -15.03
C ASN A 237 0.86 -43.41 -16.18
N GLY A 238 1.17 -42.75 -17.30
CA GLY A 238 1.68 -43.39 -18.52
C GLY A 238 0.60 -44.00 -19.43
N SER A 239 -0.63 -44.11 -18.98
CA SER A 239 -1.74 -44.67 -19.79
C SER A 239 -2.58 -43.55 -20.40
N GLN A 240 -2.99 -43.74 -21.65
CA GLN A 240 -3.90 -42.81 -22.33
C GLN A 240 -5.29 -42.85 -21.66
N ILE A 241 -5.84 -41.66 -21.36
CA ILE A 241 -7.20 -41.50 -20.84
C ILE A 241 -8.14 -40.78 -21.80
N ALA A 242 -7.60 -39.93 -22.68
CA ALA A 242 -8.37 -39.25 -23.72
C ALA A 242 -7.45 -38.84 -24.89
N SER A 243 -7.97 -38.85 -26.10
CA SER A 243 -7.32 -38.32 -27.29
C SER A 243 -8.21 -37.23 -27.94
N ALA A 244 -7.59 -36.29 -28.64
CA ALA A 244 -8.32 -35.27 -29.39
C ALA A 244 -9.16 -36.01 -30.47
N GLY A 245 -10.49 -35.89 -30.41
CA GLY A 245 -11.44 -36.45 -31.36
C GLY A 245 -12.03 -37.82 -30.99
N ALA A 246 -11.65 -38.45 -29.86
CA ALA A 246 -12.38 -39.61 -29.37
C ALA A 246 -13.68 -39.17 -28.68
N SER A 247 -14.83 -39.56 -29.18
CA SER A 247 -16.09 -39.41 -28.45
C SER A 247 -16.07 -40.29 -27.20
N ALA A 248 -16.66 -39.81 -26.10
CA ALA A 248 -16.74 -40.58 -24.86
C ALA A 248 -17.38 -41.98 -25.02
N GLU A 249 -18.16 -42.18 -26.05
CA GLU A 249 -18.78 -43.44 -26.38
C GLU A 249 -17.78 -44.52 -26.90
N ALA A 250 -16.72 -44.13 -27.60
CA ALA A 250 -15.71 -45.08 -28.10
C ALA A 250 -14.85 -45.69 -26.99
N SER A 251 -14.61 -44.98 -25.90
CA SER A 251 -13.85 -45.51 -24.76
C SER A 251 -14.66 -46.45 -23.86
N TYR A 252 -15.99 -46.29 -23.83
CA TYR A 252 -16.89 -47.20 -23.09
C TYR A 252 -17.02 -48.56 -23.79
N ALA A 253 -17.06 -48.55 -25.14
CA ALA A 253 -17.16 -49.77 -25.95
C ALA A 253 -15.88 -50.63 -25.89
N SER A 254 -14.68 -50.02 -25.79
CA SER A 254 -13.42 -50.76 -25.66
C SER A 254 -13.19 -51.38 -24.28
N GLY A 255 -13.78 -50.84 -23.22
CA GLY A 255 -13.73 -51.38 -21.85
C GLY A 255 -14.62 -52.60 -21.60
N GLN A 256 -15.66 -52.78 -22.42
CA GLN A 256 -16.58 -53.94 -22.32
C GLN A 256 -16.13 -55.17 -23.14
N ALA A 257 -15.22 -55.00 -24.08
CA ALA A 257 -14.76 -56.11 -24.95
C ALA A 257 -13.70 -57.05 -24.30
N ILE A 258 -13.28 -56.80 -23.06
CA ILE A 258 -12.27 -57.63 -22.34
C ILE A 258 -12.91 -58.53 -21.27
N ALA A 259 -14.25 -58.54 -21.16
CA ALA A 259 -14.99 -59.32 -20.14
C ALA A 259 -15.81 -60.47 -20.69
N ASN A 260 -15.38 -61.12 -21.81
CA ASN A 260 -15.93 -62.40 -22.27
C ASN A 260 -14.82 -63.38 -22.66
#